data_c47671ea401d9e53b74d97112d9198dc
#
_entry.id   c47671ea401d9e53b74d97112d9198dc
#
_cell.length_a   1.000
_cell.length_b   1.000
_cell.length_c   1.000
_cell.angle_alpha   90.00
_cell.angle_beta   90.00
_cell.angle_gamma   90.00
#
_symmetry.space_group_name_H-M   'P 1'
#
loop_
_entity.id
_entity.type
_entity.pdbx_description
1 polymer ?
#
loop_
_entity_poly.entity_id
_entity_poly.type
_entity_poly.pdbx_seq_one_letter_code
_entity_poly.pdbx_strand_id
1 'polypeptide(L)'
;MRELLDILQALREVRRHGEEAALATVVGVRGSTYRREGARLLIRSTGDLVGSISGGCLEGDVQVVAEEVLRDGRPRLLHYDLTADDEAVWGLGLGCNGVIDVLVEKVGAGEPSPERFLEEAVERERPLVVVTLIGPEDAPHLGRRSVVYPDGTR
;
A
#
# COMPACT_ATOMS: atom_id res chain seq x y z
N MET A 1 2.13 10.85 -10.36
CA MET A 1 0.87 11.63 -10.28
C MET A 1 -0.30 10.84 -10.85
N ARG A 2 -0.26 10.40 -12.12
CA ARG A 2 -1.37 9.67 -12.77
C ARG A 2 -1.81 8.41 -11.99
N GLU A 3 -0.87 7.56 -11.62
CA GLU A 3 -1.12 6.34 -10.85
C GLU A 3 -1.84 6.61 -9.51
N LEU A 4 -1.45 7.67 -8.79
CA LEU A 4 -2.15 8.05 -7.56
C LEU A 4 -3.61 8.41 -7.83
N LEU A 5 -3.89 9.14 -8.91
CA LEU A 5 -5.24 9.51 -9.29
C LEU A 5 -6.08 8.27 -9.65
N ASP A 6 -5.48 7.30 -10.35
CA ASP A 6 -6.14 6.04 -10.71
C ASP A 6 -6.50 5.24 -9.42
N ILE A 7 -5.59 5.17 -8.45
CA ILE A 7 -5.84 4.56 -7.13
C ILE A 7 -6.96 5.29 -6.39
N LEU A 8 -6.92 6.62 -6.31
CA LEU A 8 -7.95 7.41 -5.62
C LEU A 8 -9.32 7.24 -6.28
N GLN A 9 -9.37 7.19 -7.60
CA GLN A 9 -10.61 6.92 -8.33
C GLN A 9 -11.16 5.52 -8.00
N ALA A 10 -10.33 4.49 -8.05
CA ALA A 10 -10.74 3.13 -7.73
C ALA A 10 -11.22 3.00 -6.28
N LEU A 11 -10.57 3.66 -5.31
CA LEU A 11 -11.01 3.72 -3.92
C LEU A 11 -12.37 4.39 -3.76
N ARG A 12 -12.66 5.44 -4.52
CA ARG A 12 -13.99 6.08 -4.54
C ARG A 12 -15.06 5.12 -5.05
N GLU A 13 -14.74 4.32 -6.06
CA GLU A 13 -15.66 3.29 -6.59
C GLU A 13 -15.94 2.20 -5.55
N VAL A 14 -14.89 1.66 -4.90
CA VAL A 14 -15.00 0.70 -3.81
C VAL A 14 -15.96 1.22 -2.72
N ARG A 15 -15.75 2.44 -2.25
CA ARG A 15 -16.61 3.06 -1.22
C ARG A 15 -18.04 3.27 -1.70
N ARG A 16 -18.23 3.75 -2.94
CA ARG A 16 -19.55 4.01 -3.51
C ARG A 16 -20.40 2.75 -3.63
N HIS A 17 -19.76 1.63 -3.94
CA HIS A 17 -20.44 0.34 -4.07
C HIS A 17 -20.54 -0.42 -2.74
N GLY A 18 -20.02 0.10 -1.64
CA GLY A 18 -19.99 -0.59 -0.36
C GLY A 18 -19.08 -1.82 -0.34
N GLU A 19 -18.13 -1.87 -1.26
CA GLU A 19 -17.15 -2.95 -1.37
C GLU A 19 -16.01 -2.79 -0.37
N GLU A 20 -15.27 -3.88 -0.19
CA GLU A 20 -14.00 -3.91 0.55
C GLU A 20 -12.85 -4.14 -0.43
N ALA A 21 -11.70 -3.60 -0.09
CA ALA A 21 -10.45 -3.82 -0.82
C ALA A 21 -9.27 -3.82 0.15
N ALA A 22 -8.14 -4.35 -0.28
CA ALA A 22 -6.88 -4.18 0.41
C ALA A 22 -6.01 -3.17 -0.34
N LEU A 23 -5.30 -2.33 0.39
CA LEU A 23 -4.33 -1.40 -0.15
C LEU A 23 -2.94 -1.79 0.31
N ALA A 24 -2.08 -2.16 -0.61
CA ALA A 24 -0.67 -2.39 -0.38
C ALA A 24 0.11 -1.11 -0.71
N THR A 25 0.97 -0.67 0.21
CA THR A 25 1.80 0.52 0.06
C THR A 25 3.26 0.16 0.32
N VAL A 26 4.16 0.50 -0.59
CA VAL A 26 5.60 0.43 -0.35
C VAL A 26 5.98 1.49 0.68
N VAL A 27 6.45 1.08 1.86
CA VAL A 27 6.76 1.95 2.99
C VAL A 27 8.25 2.02 3.31
N GLY A 28 9.04 1.13 2.76
CA GLY A 28 10.49 1.13 2.89
C GLY A 28 11.17 0.48 1.70
N VAL A 29 12.30 1.04 1.28
CA VAL A 29 13.13 0.51 0.20
C VAL A 29 14.59 0.64 0.57
N ARG A 30 15.38 -0.43 0.34
CA ARG A 30 16.84 -0.43 0.46
C ARG A 30 17.44 -1.10 -0.77
N GLY A 31 18.49 -0.51 -1.32
CA GLY A 31 19.14 -1.02 -2.52
C GLY A 31 18.39 -0.67 -3.81
N SER A 32 18.53 -1.53 -4.83
CA SER A 32 17.94 -1.30 -6.14
C SER A 32 16.61 -2.03 -6.29
N THR A 33 15.54 -1.27 -6.45
CA THR A 33 14.18 -1.78 -6.60
C THR A 33 13.47 -1.13 -7.77
N TYR A 34 12.49 -1.83 -8.34
CA TYR A 34 11.71 -1.34 -9.47
C TYR A 34 10.81 -0.15 -9.09
N ARG A 35 10.26 -0.17 -7.85
CA ARG A 35 9.38 0.88 -7.33
C ARG A 35 9.99 1.50 -6.08
N ARG A 36 9.52 2.68 -5.74
CA ARG A 36 9.96 3.45 -4.57
C ARG A 36 8.86 3.55 -3.52
N GLU A 37 9.23 4.06 -2.35
CA GLU A 37 8.28 4.34 -1.27
C GLU A 37 7.12 5.21 -1.80
N GLY A 38 5.93 4.91 -1.34
CA GLY A 38 4.70 5.55 -1.79
C GLY A 38 4.04 4.90 -3.02
N ALA A 39 4.69 3.92 -3.67
CA ALA A 39 4.03 3.09 -4.69
C ALA A 39 2.91 2.27 -4.06
N ARG A 40 1.80 2.11 -4.77
CA ARG A 40 0.58 1.48 -4.24
C ARG A 40 0.00 0.47 -5.20
N LEU A 41 -0.64 -0.54 -4.63
CA LEU A 41 -1.46 -1.52 -5.31
C LEU A 41 -2.77 -1.68 -4.55
N LEU A 42 -3.88 -1.35 -5.20
CA LEU A 42 -5.22 -1.64 -4.71
C LEU A 42 -5.65 -3.01 -5.21
N ILE A 43 -6.10 -3.86 -4.31
CA ILE A 43 -6.56 -5.22 -4.55
C ILE A 43 -8.03 -5.27 -4.15
N ARG A 44 -8.94 -5.33 -5.11
CA ARG A 44 -10.38 -5.40 -4.84
C ARG A 44 -10.79 -6.81 -4.43
N SER A 45 -11.87 -6.93 -3.68
CA SER A 45 -12.46 -8.24 -3.33
C SER A 45 -12.87 -9.07 -4.55
N THR A 46 -13.04 -8.43 -5.70
CA THR A 46 -13.28 -9.08 -7.01
C THR A 46 -12.02 -9.72 -7.61
N GLY A 47 -10.82 -9.41 -7.07
CA GLY A 47 -9.52 -9.79 -7.62
C GLY A 47 -8.90 -8.77 -8.58
N ASP A 48 -9.63 -7.70 -8.92
CA ASP A 48 -9.11 -6.63 -9.77
C ASP A 48 -7.98 -5.86 -9.09
N LEU A 49 -6.94 -5.52 -9.85
CA LEU A 49 -5.76 -4.80 -9.39
C LEU A 49 -5.67 -3.42 -10.03
N VAL A 50 -5.33 -2.41 -9.23
CA VAL A 50 -5.03 -1.06 -9.71
C VAL A 50 -3.71 -0.57 -9.09
N GLY A 51 -2.76 -0.14 -9.92
CA GLY A 51 -1.43 0.27 -9.50
C GLY A 51 -0.41 -0.87 -9.53
N SER A 52 0.78 -0.65 -8.95
CA SER A 52 1.86 -1.65 -8.87
C SER A 52 2.85 -1.30 -7.77
N ILE A 53 3.41 -2.31 -7.12
CA ILE A 53 4.41 -2.18 -6.05
C ILE A 53 5.79 -2.74 -6.42
N SER A 54 5.85 -3.60 -7.43
CA SER A 54 7.12 -4.27 -7.79
C SER A 54 7.36 -4.39 -9.30
N GLY A 55 6.35 -4.16 -10.12
CA GLY A 55 6.40 -4.40 -11.55
C GLY A 55 6.05 -5.84 -11.94
N GLY A 56 5.38 -6.58 -11.07
CA GLY A 56 4.84 -7.92 -11.33
C GLY A 56 5.40 -9.03 -10.45
N CYS A 57 6.51 -8.79 -9.74
CA CYS A 57 7.19 -9.85 -8.97
C CYS A 57 6.48 -10.23 -7.66
N LEU A 58 5.98 -9.23 -6.94
CA LEU A 58 5.44 -9.40 -5.58
C LEU A 58 3.92 -9.35 -5.55
N GLU A 59 3.28 -8.92 -6.62
CA GLU A 59 1.83 -8.70 -6.67
C GLU A 59 1.04 -9.96 -6.34
N GLY A 60 1.50 -11.13 -6.82
CA GLY A 60 0.84 -12.41 -6.53
C GLY A 60 0.92 -12.82 -5.07
N ASP A 61 2.07 -12.65 -4.43
CA ASP A 61 2.24 -12.94 -2.99
C ASP A 61 1.43 -11.97 -2.13
N VAL A 62 1.48 -10.68 -2.47
CA VAL A 62 0.69 -9.65 -1.77
C VAL A 62 -0.82 -9.86 -1.92
N GLN A 63 -1.30 -10.43 -3.04
CA GLN A 63 -2.71 -10.79 -3.18
C GLN A 63 -3.15 -11.85 -2.17
N VAL A 64 -2.31 -12.86 -1.91
CA VAL A 64 -2.61 -13.90 -0.90
C VAL A 64 -2.73 -13.27 0.49
N VAL A 65 -1.81 -12.38 0.86
CA VAL A 65 -1.88 -11.66 2.14
C VAL A 65 -3.08 -10.71 2.19
N ALA A 66 -3.44 -10.09 1.06
CA ALA A 66 -4.60 -9.22 0.98
C ALA A 66 -5.91 -9.95 1.30
N GLU A 67 -6.05 -11.22 0.91
CA GLU A 67 -7.22 -12.05 1.27
C GLU A 67 -7.32 -12.26 2.79
N GLU A 68 -6.18 -12.44 3.47
CA GLU A 68 -6.14 -12.55 4.93
C GLU A 68 -6.54 -11.24 5.59
N VAL A 69 -5.98 -10.11 5.12
CA VAL A 69 -6.29 -8.76 5.60
C VAL A 69 -7.77 -8.43 5.41
N LEU A 70 -8.36 -8.82 4.28
CA LEU A 70 -9.79 -8.63 4.03
C LEU A 70 -10.65 -9.43 5.01
N ARG A 71 -10.20 -10.64 5.38
CA ARG A 71 -10.92 -11.55 6.28
C ARG A 71 -10.90 -11.09 7.73
N ASP A 72 -9.73 -10.71 8.26
CA ASP A 72 -9.55 -10.41 9.68
C ASP A 72 -9.46 -8.92 10.02
N GLY A 73 -9.32 -8.06 9.00
CA GLY A 73 -9.21 -6.60 9.14
C GLY A 73 -7.89 -6.12 9.74
N ARG A 74 -6.92 -7.01 9.95
CA ARG A 74 -5.64 -6.65 10.57
C ARG A 74 -4.62 -6.26 9.52
N PRO A 75 -3.96 -5.10 9.63
CA PRO A 75 -2.88 -4.75 8.73
C PRO A 75 -1.69 -5.71 8.88
N ARG A 76 -0.93 -5.86 7.79
CA ARG A 76 0.30 -6.67 7.73
C ARG A 76 1.44 -5.82 7.19
N LEU A 77 2.61 -5.96 7.81
CA LEU A 77 3.86 -5.41 7.28
C LEU A 77 4.67 -6.57 6.70
N LEU A 78 4.89 -6.56 5.40
CA LEU A 78 5.63 -7.58 4.68
C LEU A 78 7.05 -7.10 4.41
N HIS A 79 8.01 -8.00 4.54
CA HIS A 79 9.41 -7.74 4.31
C HIS A 79 9.94 -8.67 3.21
N TYR A 80 10.34 -8.11 2.08
CA TYR A 80 10.89 -8.84 0.94
C TYR A 80 12.36 -8.50 0.76
N ASP A 81 13.24 -9.47 1.02
CA ASP A 81 14.67 -9.36 0.73
C ASP A 81 14.97 -10.03 -0.62
N LEU A 82 15.23 -9.20 -1.64
CA LEU A 82 15.52 -9.63 -3.00
C LEU A 82 17.04 -9.54 -3.30
N THR A 83 17.87 -9.42 -2.26
CA THR A 83 19.33 -9.31 -2.41
C THR A 83 20.04 -10.65 -2.47
N ALA A 84 19.39 -11.72 -2.04
CA ALA A 84 19.96 -13.06 -2.05
C ALA A 84 20.02 -13.61 -3.48
N ASP A 85 21.19 -14.11 -3.89
CA ASP A 85 21.46 -14.79 -5.17
C ASP A 85 20.71 -16.14 -5.32
N ASP A 86 19.66 -16.36 -4.56
CA ASP A 86 18.85 -17.57 -4.68
C ASP A 86 17.92 -17.49 -5.90
N GLU A 87 18.54 -17.63 -7.09
CA GLU A 87 17.81 -18.01 -8.31
C GLU A 87 16.90 -19.24 -8.10
N ALA A 88 17.12 -19.96 -6.99
CA ALA A 88 16.43 -21.21 -6.67
C ALA A 88 15.07 -21.03 -5.97
N VAL A 89 14.82 -19.94 -5.25
CA VAL A 89 13.62 -19.82 -4.41
C VAL A 89 12.43 -19.19 -5.14
N TRP A 90 12.67 -18.25 -6.06
CA TRP A 90 11.58 -17.55 -6.75
C TRP A 90 11.57 -17.68 -8.27
N GLY A 91 12.60 -18.26 -8.89
CA GLY A 91 12.64 -18.56 -10.33
C GLY A 91 12.49 -17.37 -11.27
N LEU A 92 12.67 -16.17 -10.78
CA LEU A 92 12.25 -14.95 -11.47
C LEU A 92 13.45 -14.05 -11.82
N GLY A 93 14.61 -14.45 -12.14
CA GLY A 93 15.73 -13.67 -12.68
C GLY A 93 15.53 -12.14 -12.89
N LEU A 94 14.96 -11.43 -11.90
CA LEU A 94 14.26 -10.16 -12.08
C LEU A 94 15.12 -8.93 -11.83
N GLY A 95 16.40 -9.06 -11.73
CA GLY A 95 17.29 -7.88 -11.69
C GLY A 95 17.06 -6.89 -10.54
N CYS A 96 16.22 -7.25 -9.57
CA CYS A 96 16.01 -6.48 -8.35
C CYS A 96 17.02 -6.94 -7.31
N ASN A 97 17.87 -6.03 -6.83
CA ASN A 97 18.86 -6.28 -5.79
C ASN A 97 18.60 -5.34 -4.62
N GLY A 98 17.49 -5.53 -3.94
CA GLY A 98 17.06 -4.63 -2.88
C GLY A 98 16.08 -5.27 -1.91
N VAL A 99 15.76 -4.52 -0.87
CA VAL A 99 14.77 -4.90 0.14
C VAL A 99 13.57 -3.98 0.02
N ILE A 100 12.37 -4.54 0.13
CA ILE A 100 11.11 -3.81 0.02
C ILE A 100 10.24 -4.15 1.23
N ASP A 101 9.79 -3.12 1.95
CA ASP A 101 8.79 -3.25 3.01
C ASP A 101 7.43 -2.77 2.47
N VAL A 102 6.40 -3.60 2.60
CA VAL A 102 5.04 -3.33 2.10
C VAL A 102 4.04 -3.43 3.23
N LEU A 103 3.30 -2.34 3.47
CA LEU A 103 2.17 -2.32 4.39
C LEU A 103 0.89 -2.67 3.62
N VAL A 104 0.18 -3.71 4.04
CA VAL A 104 -1.10 -4.14 3.48
C VAL A 104 -2.21 -3.86 4.49
N GLU A 105 -3.24 -3.13 4.08
CA GLU A 105 -4.32 -2.67 4.96
C GLU A 105 -5.68 -2.85 4.30
N LYS A 106 -6.70 -3.13 5.10
CA LYS A 106 -8.10 -3.13 4.65
C LYS A 106 -8.59 -1.70 4.45
N VAL A 107 -9.25 -1.47 3.33
CA VAL A 107 -9.87 -0.18 2.96
C VAL A 107 -11.27 -0.43 2.39
N GLY A 108 -12.17 0.54 2.49
CA GLY A 108 -13.51 0.40 1.91
C GLY A 108 -14.61 1.07 2.73
N ALA A 109 -15.81 0.56 2.63
CA ALA A 109 -16.97 1.10 3.31
C ALA A 109 -16.86 0.94 4.84
N GLY A 110 -16.92 2.05 5.56
CA GLY A 110 -16.89 2.09 7.03
C GLY A 110 -15.51 2.27 7.66
N GLU A 111 -14.44 2.10 6.92
CA GLU A 111 -13.10 2.38 7.41
C GLU A 111 -12.66 3.80 7.03
N PRO A 112 -11.95 4.53 7.92
CA PRO A 112 -11.31 5.76 7.55
C PRO A 112 -10.19 5.42 6.56
N SER A 113 -10.50 5.49 5.27
CA SER A 113 -9.51 5.24 4.22
C SER A 113 -8.33 6.19 4.40
N PRO A 114 -7.10 5.67 4.51
CA PRO A 114 -5.91 6.49 4.65
C PRO A 114 -5.72 7.48 3.49
N GLU A 115 -6.30 7.19 2.35
CA GLU A 115 -6.20 8.01 1.14
C GLU A 115 -7.18 9.18 1.13
N ARG A 116 -8.14 9.26 2.07
CA ARG A 116 -9.02 10.44 2.20
C ARG A 116 -8.24 11.74 2.32
N PHE A 117 -7.13 11.72 3.03
CA PHE A 117 -6.27 12.88 3.16
C PHE A 117 -5.56 13.23 1.85
N LEU A 118 -5.16 12.21 1.07
CA LEU A 118 -4.59 12.41 -0.25
C LEU A 118 -5.65 12.93 -1.24
N GLU A 119 -6.88 12.44 -1.16
CA GLU A 119 -8.02 12.97 -1.93
C GLU A 119 -8.23 14.45 -1.62
N GLU A 120 -8.28 14.81 -0.33
CA GLU A 120 -8.43 16.19 0.11
C GLU A 120 -7.30 17.09 -0.39
N ALA A 121 -6.04 16.61 -0.29
CA ALA A 121 -4.88 17.35 -0.78
C ALA A 121 -4.96 17.63 -2.28
N VAL A 122 -5.38 16.62 -3.06
CA VAL A 122 -5.52 16.74 -4.52
C VAL A 122 -6.69 17.66 -4.88
N GLU A 123 -7.85 17.51 -4.24
CA GLU A 123 -9.04 18.30 -4.55
C GLU A 123 -8.91 19.77 -4.17
N ARG A 124 -8.25 20.04 -3.04
CA ARG A 124 -8.07 21.42 -2.54
C ARG A 124 -6.75 22.05 -3.00
N GLU A 125 -5.93 21.32 -3.77
CA GLU A 125 -4.58 21.74 -4.19
C GLU A 125 -3.73 22.24 -3.00
N ARG A 126 -3.90 21.62 -1.83
CA ARG A 126 -3.21 22.01 -0.60
C ARG A 126 -2.22 20.92 -0.19
N PRO A 127 -0.95 21.28 0.09
CA PRO A 127 0.01 20.32 0.59
C PRO A 127 -0.38 19.85 2.00
N LEU A 128 -0.10 18.58 2.30
CA LEU A 128 -0.19 18.01 3.63
C LEU A 128 0.86 16.91 3.78
N VAL A 129 1.17 16.57 5.03
CA VAL A 129 2.05 15.44 5.36
C VAL A 129 1.23 14.37 6.07
N VAL A 130 1.27 13.16 5.56
CA VAL A 130 0.69 11.98 6.22
C VAL A 130 1.82 11.19 6.88
N VAL A 131 1.74 11.02 8.18
CA VAL A 131 2.67 10.21 8.96
C VAL A 131 1.98 8.88 9.26
N THR A 132 2.57 7.78 8.84
CA THR A 132 2.05 6.43 9.09
C THR A 132 2.98 5.66 10.00
N LEU A 133 2.44 5.03 11.05
CA LEU A 133 3.20 4.14 11.93
C LEU A 133 3.35 2.77 11.24
N ILE A 134 4.59 2.36 10.98
CA ILE A 134 4.91 1.15 10.20
C ILE A 134 5.64 0.05 10.98
N GLY A 135 5.70 0.10 12.26
CA GLY A 135 6.40 -0.95 12.99
C GLY A 135 6.20 -0.92 14.50
N PRO A 136 6.56 -2.01 15.17
CA PRO A 136 6.84 -3.34 14.64
C PRO A 136 5.58 -4.04 14.06
N GLU A 137 5.76 -5.17 13.33
CA GLU A 137 4.69 -5.87 12.61
C GLU A 137 3.50 -6.27 13.48
N ASP A 138 3.75 -6.64 14.72
CA ASP A 138 2.75 -7.03 15.73
C ASP A 138 2.23 -5.84 16.57
N ALA A 139 2.63 -4.61 16.22
CA ALA A 139 2.22 -3.43 16.98
C ALA A 139 0.71 -3.21 16.85
N PRO A 140 0.00 -2.97 17.98
CA PRO A 140 -1.46 -2.75 17.98
C PRO A 140 -1.86 -1.46 17.24
N HIS A 141 -0.90 -0.68 16.81
CA HIS A 141 -1.08 0.60 16.14
C HIS A 141 -0.51 0.64 14.71
N LEU A 142 -0.13 -0.53 14.17
CA LEU A 142 0.33 -0.63 12.79
C LEU A 142 -0.68 0.02 11.84
N GLY A 143 -0.22 0.84 10.91
CA GLY A 143 -1.06 1.56 9.97
C GLY A 143 -1.73 2.83 10.52
N ARG A 144 -1.64 3.14 11.83
CA ARG A 144 -2.17 4.41 12.37
C ARG A 144 -1.51 5.61 11.73
N ARG A 145 -2.33 6.63 11.49
CA ARG A 145 -1.89 7.83 10.78
C ARG A 145 -2.18 9.10 11.56
N SER A 146 -1.32 10.08 11.32
CA SER A 146 -1.55 11.48 11.69
C SER A 146 -1.33 12.34 10.45
N VAL A 147 -2.12 13.40 10.32
CA VAL A 147 -2.01 14.35 9.22
C VAL A 147 -1.53 15.68 9.78
N VAL A 148 -0.56 16.28 9.13
CA VAL A 148 -0.03 17.59 9.50
C VAL A 148 -0.28 18.53 8.33
N TYR A 149 -1.00 19.62 8.59
CA TYR A 149 -1.26 20.68 7.64
C TYR A 149 -0.18 21.78 7.69
N PRO A 150 -0.06 22.61 6.64
CA PRO A 150 0.98 23.66 6.60
C PRO A 150 0.89 24.69 7.73
N ASP A 151 -0.29 24.85 8.31
CA ASP A 151 -0.52 25.73 9.47
C ASP A 151 -0.16 25.09 10.81
N GLY A 152 0.35 23.85 10.79
CA GLY A 152 0.73 23.09 11.99
C GLY A 152 -0.44 22.39 12.70
N THR A 153 -1.66 22.47 12.21
CA THR A 153 -2.79 21.70 12.74
C THR A 153 -2.63 20.21 12.44
N ARG A 154 -3.23 19.35 13.29
CA ARG A 154 -3.15 17.88 13.22
C ARG A 154 -4.52 17.28 13.27
#